data_4a2526168b84cbcae327e35384515e34
#
_entry.id   4a2526168b84cbcae327e35384515e34
#
_cell.length_a   1.000
_cell.length_b   1.000
_cell.length_c   1.000
_cell.angle_alpha   90.00
_cell.angle_beta   90.00
_cell.angle_gamma   90.00
#
_symmetry.space_group_name_H-M   'P 1'
#
loop_
_entity.id
_entity.type
_entity.pdbx_description
1 polymer ?
#
loop_
_entity_poly.entity_id
_entity_poly.type
_entity_poly.pdbx_seq_one_letter_code
_entity_poly.pdbx_strand_id
1 'polypeptide(L)'
;MLTLKQISKHYNPGSVNELCLFRGFDFTIEEGEFVSVVGSNGSGKTSLLNIICGSIDVDGGCILVNGQDITGQKDYVRQRKIGRVYQDPAKGTCPSMTILENMSLADNKGRHYGLGKGVNKGRVSEYREILSQ
;
A
#
# COMPACT_ATOMS: atom_id res chain seq x y z
N MET A 1 7.11 -2.31 -12.39
CA MET A 1 7.66 -3.61 -11.93
C MET A 1 7.83 -3.60 -10.42
N LEU A 2 7.34 -4.63 -9.71
CA LEU A 2 7.52 -4.87 -8.27
C LEU A 2 8.25 -6.20 -8.09
N THR A 3 9.29 -6.24 -7.27
CA THR A 3 10.03 -7.48 -6.99
C THR A 3 10.26 -7.63 -5.49
N LEU A 4 9.92 -8.79 -4.97
CA LEU A 4 10.23 -9.26 -3.63
C LEU A 4 11.31 -10.33 -3.76
N LYS A 5 12.42 -10.18 -3.01
CA LYS A 5 13.54 -11.14 -3.05
C LYS A 5 13.81 -11.65 -1.65
N GLN A 6 13.75 -12.98 -1.51
CA GLN A 6 14.10 -13.72 -0.29
C GLN A 6 13.39 -13.19 0.97
N ILE A 7 12.12 -12.79 0.82
CA ILE A 7 11.33 -12.24 1.92
C ILE A 7 11.15 -13.30 3.00
N SER A 8 11.50 -12.92 4.21
CA SER A 8 11.30 -13.74 5.40
C SER A 8 10.54 -12.94 6.44
N LYS A 9 9.54 -13.57 7.06
CA LYS A 9 8.72 -12.97 8.12
C LYS A 9 8.29 -14.04 9.13
N HIS A 10 8.63 -13.77 10.39
CA HIS A 10 8.24 -14.61 11.52
C HIS A 10 7.46 -13.77 12.52
N TYR A 11 6.50 -14.38 13.17
CA TYR A 11 5.80 -13.81 14.33
C TYR A 11 6.17 -14.61 15.56
N ASN A 12 6.39 -13.93 16.68
CA ASN A 12 6.72 -14.50 17.98
C ASN A 12 7.90 -15.49 17.93
N PRO A 13 9.05 -15.11 17.35
CA PRO A 13 10.19 -16.03 17.22
C PRO A 13 10.64 -16.56 18.59
N GLY A 14 10.93 -17.85 18.66
CA GLY A 14 11.36 -18.53 19.88
C GLY A 14 10.27 -18.83 20.91
N SER A 15 9.01 -18.58 20.58
CA SER A 15 7.86 -18.91 21.46
C SER A 15 7.09 -20.13 20.97
N VAL A 16 6.26 -20.71 21.85
CA VAL A 16 5.35 -21.83 21.51
C VAL A 16 4.38 -21.46 20.36
N ASN A 17 4.13 -20.16 20.18
CA ASN A 17 3.25 -19.62 19.14
C ASN A 17 4.04 -19.00 17.99
N GLU A 18 5.26 -19.47 17.74
CA GLU A 18 6.03 -19.03 16.57
C GLU A 18 5.33 -19.39 15.28
N LEU A 19 5.17 -18.40 14.42
CA LEU A 19 4.60 -18.56 13.09
C LEU A 19 5.57 -18.03 12.05
N CYS A 20 6.12 -18.91 11.22
CA CYS A 20 6.86 -18.54 10.03
C CYS A 20 5.86 -18.26 8.90
N LEU A 21 5.66 -16.98 8.58
CA LEU A 21 4.73 -16.57 7.54
C LEU A 21 5.35 -16.70 6.15
N PHE A 22 6.59 -16.24 5.99
CA PHE A 22 7.37 -16.35 4.76
C PHE A 22 8.79 -16.76 5.10
N ARG A 23 9.37 -17.64 4.26
CA ARG A 23 10.75 -18.10 4.37
C ARG A 23 11.40 -18.08 2.99
N GLY A 24 12.20 -17.05 2.72
CA GLY A 24 12.89 -16.91 1.44
C GLY A 24 11.91 -16.80 0.25
N PHE A 25 10.81 -16.06 0.41
CA PHE A 25 9.77 -15.93 -0.59
C PHE A 25 10.19 -14.94 -1.68
N ASP A 26 10.15 -15.41 -2.92
CA ASP A 26 10.41 -14.59 -4.12
C ASP A 26 9.11 -14.38 -4.89
N PHE A 27 8.91 -13.15 -5.37
CA PHE A 27 7.72 -12.79 -6.15
C PHE A 27 7.99 -11.58 -7.02
N THR A 28 7.54 -11.60 -8.26
CA THR A 28 7.70 -10.47 -9.20
C THR A 28 6.39 -10.19 -9.91
N ILE A 29 6.10 -8.91 -10.10
CA ILE A 29 5.02 -8.40 -10.96
C ILE A 29 5.67 -7.46 -11.97
N GLU A 30 5.50 -7.77 -13.24
CA GLU A 30 6.01 -6.94 -14.33
C GLU A 30 5.14 -5.69 -14.54
N GLU A 31 5.63 -4.78 -15.34
CA GLU A 31 4.87 -3.58 -15.69
C GLU A 31 3.66 -3.95 -16.57
N GLY A 32 2.49 -3.41 -16.23
CA GLY A 32 1.24 -3.72 -16.93
C GLY A 32 0.61 -5.06 -16.58
N GLU A 33 1.23 -5.85 -15.71
CA GLU A 33 0.71 -7.15 -15.32
C GLU A 33 -0.42 -7.03 -14.29
N PHE A 34 -1.45 -7.85 -14.42
CA PHE A 34 -2.51 -8.06 -13.44
C PHE A 34 -2.34 -9.42 -12.76
N VAL A 35 -2.19 -9.40 -11.44
CA VAL A 35 -1.95 -10.60 -10.64
C VAL A 35 -3.05 -10.80 -9.61
N SER A 36 -3.64 -11.99 -9.57
CA SER A 36 -4.57 -12.43 -8.54
C SER A 36 -3.87 -13.33 -7.53
N VAL A 37 -3.99 -12.98 -6.24
CA VAL A 37 -3.49 -13.80 -5.14
C VAL A 37 -4.64 -14.58 -4.51
N VAL A 38 -4.64 -15.91 -4.67
CA VAL A 38 -5.67 -16.80 -4.15
C VAL A 38 -5.11 -17.69 -3.04
N GLY A 39 -5.97 -18.12 -2.12
CA GLY A 39 -5.60 -18.99 -1.02
C GLY A 39 -6.66 -18.99 0.09
N SER A 40 -6.57 -19.96 1.01
CA SER A 40 -7.47 -20.07 2.17
C SER A 40 -7.35 -18.88 3.13
N ASN A 41 -8.29 -18.75 4.05
CA ASN A 41 -8.17 -17.76 5.13
C ASN A 41 -6.97 -18.11 6.01
N GLY A 42 -6.19 -17.09 6.39
CA GLY A 42 -4.96 -17.28 7.14
C GLY A 42 -3.71 -17.61 6.31
N SER A 43 -3.82 -17.80 4.99
CA SER A 43 -2.66 -18.13 4.12
C SER A 43 -1.65 -16.98 3.88
N GLY A 44 -1.83 -15.84 4.53
CA GLY A 44 -0.86 -14.72 4.43
C GLY A 44 -1.13 -13.69 3.32
N LYS A 45 -2.23 -13.79 2.54
CA LYS A 45 -2.54 -12.83 1.45
C LYS A 45 -2.53 -11.37 1.91
N THR A 46 -3.25 -11.07 2.97
CA THR A 46 -3.29 -9.72 3.55
C THR A 46 -1.94 -9.29 4.10
N SER A 47 -1.19 -10.24 4.68
CA SER A 47 0.15 -9.97 5.20
C SER A 47 1.13 -9.65 4.08
N LEU A 48 1.03 -10.32 2.93
CA LEU A 48 1.82 -10.00 1.74
C LEU A 48 1.56 -8.56 1.28
N LEU A 49 0.29 -8.16 1.17
CA LEU A 49 -0.08 -6.79 0.82
C LEU A 49 0.41 -5.78 1.86
N ASN A 50 0.31 -6.11 3.15
CA ASN A 50 0.80 -5.26 4.24
C ASN A 50 2.33 -5.09 4.19
N ILE A 51 3.08 -6.15 3.85
CA ILE A 51 4.53 -6.11 3.65
C ILE A 51 4.89 -5.20 2.47
N ILE A 52 4.22 -5.36 1.33
CA ILE A 52 4.45 -4.52 0.14
C ILE A 52 4.16 -3.05 0.45
N CYS A 53 3.06 -2.75 1.14
CA CYS A 53 2.67 -1.39 1.50
C CYS A 53 3.49 -0.80 2.66
N GLY A 54 4.28 -1.61 3.39
CA GLY A 54 5.12 -1.16 4.50
C GLY A 54 4.40 -1.04 5.84
N SER A 55 3.20 -1.62 5.97
CA SER A 55 2.49 -1.71 7.25
C SER A 55 3.02 -2.84 8.14
N ILE A 56 3.78 -3.77 7.56
CA ILE A 56 4.49 -4.85 8.26
C ILE A 56 5.91 -4.87 7.72
N ASP A 57 6.89 -4.81 8.62
CA ASP A 57 8.30 -4.93 8.27
C ASP A 57 8.67 -6.40 8.04
N VAL A 58 9.60 -6.63 7.12
CA VAL A 58 10.21 -7.94 6.88
C VAL A 58 11.38 -8.18 7.82
N ASP A 59 11.65 -9.44 8.14
CA ASP A 59 12.80 -9.83 8.97
C ASP A 59 14.04 -10.09 8.10
N GLY A 60 13.83 -10.32 6.79
CA GLY A 60 14.90 -10.51 5.81
C GLY A 60 14.38 -10.38 4.38
N GLY A 61 15.32 -10.22 3.46
CA GLY A 61 15.03 -9.99 2.05
C GLY A 61 14.90 -8.52 1.67
N CYS A 62 14.52 -8.25 0.43
CA CYS A 62 14.33 -6.88 -0.06
C CYS A 62 13.11 -6.74 -0.98
N ILE A 63 12.55 -5.53 -1.00
CA ILE A 63 11.40 -5.14 -1.81
C ILE A 63 11.84 -4.02 -2.75
N LEU A 64 11.70 -4.26 -4.04
CA LEU A 64 12.12 -3.33 -5.09
C LEU A 64 10.90 -2.85 -5.87
N VAL A 65 10.77 -1.54 -6.09
CA VAL A 65 9.79 -0.93 -7.00
C VAL A 65 10.56 -0.19 -8.09
N ASN A 66 10.38 -0.61 -9.34
CA ASN A 66 11.11 -0.10 -10.50
C ASN A 66 12.63 -0.09 -10.25
N GLY A 67 13.17 -1.16 -9.68
CA GLY A 67 14.58 -1.32 -9.35
C GLY A 67 15.06 -0.55 -8.10
N GLN A 68 14.24 0.30 -7.51
CA GLN A 68 14.57 1.02 -6.29
C GLN A 68 14.18 0.23 -5.05
N ASP A 69 15.13 0.01 -4.14
CA ASP A 69 14.87 -0.63 -2.85
C ASP A 69 14.02 0.29 -1.95
N ILE A 70 12.90 -0.26 -1.50
CA ILE A 70 11.96 0.40 -0.60
C ILE A 70 11.83 -0.32 0.74
N THR A 71 12.64 -1.36 1.01
CA THR A 71 12.50 -2.27 2.15
C THR A 71 12.47 -1.55 3.50
N GLY A 72 13.36 -0.59 3.71
CA GLY A 72 13.43 0.20 4.95
C GLY A 72 12.58 1.47 4.95
N GLN A 73 11.80 1.72 3.87
CA GLN A 73 10.96 2.92 3.80
C GLN A 73 9.68 2.73 4.60
N LYS A 74 9.30 3.77 5.34
CA LYS A 74 8.02 3.81 6.07
C LYS A 74 6.83 3.79 5.09
N ASP A 75 5.69 3.32 5.56
CA ASP A 75 4.45 3.17 4.80
C ASP A 75 4.04 4.45 4.05
N TYR A 76 4.04 5.62 4.71
CA TYR A 76 3.68 6.90 4.08
C TYR A 76 4.62 7.31 2.93
N VAL A 77 5.88 6.85 2.96
CA VAL A 77 6.84 7.08 1.86
C VAL A 77 6.53 6.15 0.69
N ARG A 78 6.28 4.86 0.97
CA ARG A 78 5.90 3.86 -0.05
C ARG A 78 4.59 4.21 -0.72
N GLN A 79 3.62 4.74 0.02
CA GLN A 79 2.31 5.16 -0.48
C GLN A 79 2.39 6.28 -1.54
N ARG A 80 3.51 6.97 -1.69
CA ARG A 80 3.72 7.89 -2.82
C ARG A 80 3.78 7.17 -4.16
N LYS A 81 4.22 5.91 -4.17
CA LYS A 81 4.41 5.07 -5.37
C LYS A 81 3.41 3.93 -5.47
N ILE A 82 2.87 3.48 -4.35
CA ILE A 82 1.96 2.33 -4.25
C ILE A 82 0.59 2.83 -3.83
N GLY A 83 -0.42 2.60 -4.68
CA GLY A 83 -1.82 2.79 -4.32
C GLY A 83 -2.36 1.56 -3.60
N ARG A 84 -3.20 1.76 -2.58
CA ARG A 84 -3.88 0.68 -1.88
C ARG A 84 -5.37 0.97 -1.76
N VAL A 85 -6.18 -0.02 -2.13
CA VAL A 85 -7.61 -0.03 -1.86
C VAL A 85 -7.86 -1.02 -0.72
N TYR A 86 -8.57 -0.58 0.31
CA TYR A 86 -8.93 -1.41 1.45
C TYR A 86 -10.27 -2.10 1.21
N GLN A 87 -10.43 -3.29 1.78
CA GLN A 87 -11.71 -4.00 1.77
C GLN A 87 -12.82 -3.20 2.49
N ASP A 88 -12.45 -2.49 3.56
CA ASP A 88 -13.31 -1.56 4.27
C ASP A 88 -13.03 -0.13 3.76
N PRO A 89 -14.00 0.52 3.08
CA PRO A 89 -13.82 1.87 2.55
C PRO A 89 -13.45 2.92 3.62
N ALA A 90 -13.92 2.74 4.86
CA ALA A 90 -13.63 3.66 5.96
C ALA A 90 -12.13 3.73 6.31
N LYS A 91 -11.35 2.69 5.97
CA LYS A 91 -9.90 2.69 6.15
C LYS A 91 -9.13 3.46 5.08
N GLY A 92 -9.77 3.74 3.96
CA GLY A 92 -9.17 4.47 2.83
C GLY A 92 -9.63 5.91 2.71
N THR A 93 -10.62 6.33 3.51
CA THR A 93 -11.23 7.67 3.47
C THR A 93 -11.30 8.26 4.87
N CYS A 94 -11.45 9.58 4.95
CA CYS A 94 -11.76 10.27 6.20
C CYS A 94 -13.28 10.48 6.29
N PRO A 95 -14.00 9.73 7.16
CA PRO A 95 -15.48 9.77 7.22
C PRO A 95 -16.05 11.14 7.61
N SER A 96 -15.27 11.96 8.33
CA SER A 96 -15.65 13.32 8.74
C SER A 96 -15.48 14.37 7.64
N MET A 97 -14.86 14.00 6.53
CA MET A 97 -14.63 14.88 5.39
C MET A 97 -15.66 14.62 4.29
N THR A 98 -15.99 15.67 3.53
CA THR A 98 -16.80 15.55 2.32
C THR A 98 -16.04 14.74 1.24
N ILE A 99 -16.78 14.25 0.24
CA ILE A 99 -16.19 13.57 -0.93
C ILE A 99 -15.14 14.48 -1.60
N LEU A 100 -15.45 15.75 -1.79
CA LEU A 100 -14.55 16.73 -2.39
C LEU A 100 -13.24 16.90 -1.61
N GLU A 101 -13.32 16.93 -0.28
CA GLU A 101 -12.14 17.03 0.58
C GLU A 101 -11.30 15.74 0.53
N ASN A 102 -11.93 14.57 0.57
CA ASN A 102 -11.25 13.30 0.43
C ASN A 102 -10.53 13.19 -0.94
N MET A 103 -11.18 13.57 -2.04
CA MET A 103 -10.57 13.57 -3.38
C MET A 103 -9.42 14.57 -3.46
N SER A 104 -9.58 15.76 -2.87
CA SER A 104 -8.51 16.76 -2.83
C SER A 104 -7.31 16.29 -2.01
N LEU A 105 -7.56 15.57 -0.91
CA LEU A 105 -6.51 14.97 -0.10
C LEU A 105 -5.74 13.90 -0.88
N ALA A 106 -6.44 13.03 -1.61
CA ALA A 106 -5.85 12.02 -2.46
C ALA A 106 -5.02 12.61 -3.60
N ASP A 107 -5.52 13.68 -4.24
CA ASP A 107 -4.84 14.38 -5.33
C ASP A 107 -3.54 15.08 -4.88
N ASN A 108 -3.52 15.55 -3.64
CA ASN A 108 -2.33 16.16 -3.04
C ASN A 108 -1.32 15.14 -2.46
N LYS A 109 -1.57 13.85 -2.64
CA LYS A 109 -0.71 12.78 -2.14
C LYS A 109 0.74 12.96 -2.61
N GLY A 110 1.66 13.00 -1.65
CA GLY A 110 3.10 13.17 -1.93
C GLY A 110 3.56 14.60 -2.19
N ARG A 111 2.65 15.59 -2.17
CA ARG A 111 2.99 17.02 -2.26
C ARG A 111 3.17 17.62 -0.87
N HIS A 112 3.91 18.72 -0.78
CA HIS A 112 4.00 19.49 0.46
C HIS A 112 2.70 20.26 0.69
N TYR A 113 2.11 20.08 1.87
CA TYR A 113 0.97 20.88 2.30
C TYR A 113 1.47 22.21 2.84
N GLY A 114 1.05 23.30 2.20
CA GLY A 114 1.22 24.67 2.72
C GLY A 114 0.04 25.10 3.60
N LEU A 115 0.07 26.35 4.06
CA LEU A 115 -1.03 26.96 4.82
C LEU A 115 -2.24 27.38 3.93
N GLY A 116 -2.24 27.00 2.66
CA GLY A 116 -3.32 27.28 1.71
C GLY A 116 -4.54 26.38 1.92
N LYS A 117 -5.63 26.71 1.21
CA LYS A 117 -6.86 25.91 1.20
C LYS A 117 -6.56 24.52 0.64
N GLY A 118 -6.85 23.45 1.41
CA GLY A 118 -6.60 22.06 1.03
C GLY A 118 -7.42 21.58 -0.19
N VAL A 119 -8.50 22.29 -0.54
CA VAL A 119 -9.36 21.95 -1.67
C VAL A 119 -8.96 22.74 -2.90
N ASN A 120 -8.57 22.05 -3.97
CA ASN A 120 -8.31 22.67 -5.27
C ASN A 120 -9.63 22.89 -6.03
N LYS A 121 -10.17 24.12 -5.94
CA LYS A 121 -11.43 24.46 -6.61
C LYS A 121 -11.36 24.35 -8.14
N GLY A 122 -10.20 24.50 -8.75
CA GLY A 122 -10.01 24.38 -10.20
C GLY A 122 -10.19 22.95 -10.73
N ARG A 123 -10.10 21.92 -9.86
CA ARG A 123 -10.23 20.50 -10.25
C ARG A 123 -11.58 19.88 -9.90
N VAL A 124 -12.53 20.66 -9.42
CA VAL A 124 -13.89 20.17 -9.04
C VAL A 124 -14.62 19.53 -10.22
N SER A 125 -14.46 20.09 -11.42
CA SER A 125 -15.06 19.52 -12.64
C SER A 125 -14.50 18.13 -12.98
N GLU A 126 -13.19 17.96 -12.87
CA GLU A 126 -12.53 16.66 -13.07
C GLU A 126 -12.99 15.62 -12.04
N TYR A 127 -13.11 16.03 -10.77
CA TYR A 127 -13.60 15.12 -9.72
C TYR A 127 -15.04 14.68 -9.96
N ARG A 128 -15.90 15.58 -10.48
CA ARG A 128 -17.28 15.23 -10.85
C ARG A 128 -17.32 14.24 -12.01
N GLU A 129 -16.47 14.43 -13.00
CA GLU A 129 -16.37 13.52 -14.14
C GLU A 129 -15.94 12.11 -13.69
N ILE A 130 -14.93 12.01 -12.84
CA ILE A 130 -14.47 10.72 -12.26
C ILE A 130 -15.61 10.02 -11.50
N LEU A 131 -16.42 10.76 -10.74
CA LEU A 131 -17.53 10.22 -9.96
C LEU A 131 -18.78 9.88 -10.79
N SER A 132 -18.86 10.31 -12.04
CA SER A 132 -20.00 10.07 -12.94
C SER A 132 -19.83 8.81 -13.82
N GLN A 133 -18.67 8.17 -13.77
CA GLN A 133 -18.37 6.92 -14.47
C GLN A 133 -18.80 5.69 -13.65
#